data_d6ad27dc31bcf7ccb89cf6ef828b65af
#
_entry.id   d6ad27dc31bcf7ccb89cf6ef828b65af
#
_cell.length_a   1.000
_cell.length_b   1.000
_cell.length_c   1.000
_cell.angle_alpha   90.00
_cell.angle_beta   90.00
_cell.angle_gamma   90.00
#
_symmetry.space_group_name_H-M   'P 1'
#
loop_
_entity.id
_entity.type
_entity.pdbx_description
1 polymer ?
#
loop_
_entity_poly.entity_id
_entity_poly.type
_entity_poly.pdbx_seq_one_letter_code
_entity_poly.pdbx_strand_id
1 'polypeptide(L)'
;MTASPPATLQDPDDAAAFARRHVRHNVLALGADFGLFLIGLSFSSQTTILPAFAAHLGASNLIIGAIPALMTLGWNLPSLFAAGYTESLAHKLPFVLRYTIWERVPFLVLAAVAFFVAGPIPGLALALMLTMLLLMTGAGGLLMPAWMDIVARAVPLGLRGRFFAVSNLLGSGGGLLGSVLTAWVLARMPAPRGFGVCFLLSALCMGLSYVALMRCASRGPRWWRRRRRSEPICAA
;
A
#
# COMPACT_ATOMS: atom_id res chain seq x y z
N MET A 1 -32.27 -14.47 -39.89
CA MET A 1 -31.92 -13.43 -38.91
C MET A 1 -30.95 -14.06 -37.92
N THR A 2 -29.66 -13.98 -38.21
CA THR A 2 -28.60 -14.48 -37.33
C THR A 2 -28.26 -13.38 -36.34
N ALA A 3 -28.62 -13.58 -35.09
CA ALA A 3 -28.24 -12.67 -33.99
C ALA A 3 -26.71 -12.64 -33.85
N SER A 4 -26.11 -11.48 -34.06
CA SER A 4 -24.69 -11.25 -33.77
C SER A 4 -24.41 -11.56 -32.32
N PRO A 5 -23.34 -12.32 -32.00
CA PRO A 5 -23.00 -12.61 -30.60
C PRO A 5 -22.72 -11.30 -29.84
N PRO A 6 -23.08 -11.24 -28.55
CA PRO A 6 -22.85 -10.04 -27.77
C PRO A 6 -21.34 -9.73 -27.68
N ALA A 7 -20.98 -8.50 -27.99
CA ALA A 7 -19.62 -7.94 -27.94
C ALA A 7 -19.08 -7.91 -26.49
N THR A 8 -18.72 -9.05 -25.92
CA THR A 8 -18.30 -9.24 -24.51
C THR A 8 -16.91 -9.81 -24.33
N LEU A 9 -16.18 -10.07 -25.40
CA LEU A 9 -14.75 -10.38 -25.31
C LEU A 9 -14.02 -9.11 -25.80
N GLN A 10 -13.38 -8.40 -24.89
CA GLN A 10 -12.47 -7.32 -25.24
C GLN A 10 -11.39 -7.92 -26.14
N ASP A 11 -11.28 -7.40 -27.35
CA ASP A 11 -10.23 -7.76 -28.27
C ASP A 11 -8.88 -7.57 -27.55
N PRO A 12 -8.02 -8.61 -27.45
CA PRO A 12 -6.70 -8.51 -26.83
C PRO A 12 -5.86 -7.37 -27.42
N ASP A 13 -6.05 -7.10 -28.72
CA ASP A 13 -5.36 -6.01 -29.44
C ASP A 13 -5.80 -4.63 -28.99
N ASP A 14 -7.06 -4.44 -28.66
CA ASP A 14 -7.59 -3.18 -28.11
C ASP A 14 -7.04 -2.88 -26.71
N ALA A 15 -6.89 -3.90 -25.87
CA ALA A 15 -6.30 -3.75 -24.54
C ALA A 15 -4.79 -3.43 -24.62
N ALA A 16 -4.08 -4.09 -25.53
CA ALA A 16 -2.67 -3.83 -25.78
C ALA A 16 -2.42 -2.43 -26.37
N ALA A 17 -3.29 -1.98 -27.28
CA ALA A 17 -3.21 -0.62 -27.85
C ALA A 17 -3.47 0.46 -26.80
N PHE A 18 -4.43 0.25 -25.89
CA PHE A 18 -4.69 1.15 -24.78
C PHE A 18 -3.51 1.21 -23.80
N ALA A 19 -2.95 0.06 -23.44
CA ALA A 19 -1.78 -0.03 -22.58
C ALA A 19 -0.59 0.75 -23.18
N ARG A 20 -0.32 0.58 -24.47
CA ARG A 20 0.74 1.32 -25.20
C ARG A 20 0.53 2.83 -25.16
N ARG A 21 -0.68 3.33 -25.32
CA ARG A 21 -1.00 4.77 -25.30
C ARG A 21 -0.78 5.40 -23.91
N HIS A 22 -0.95 4.62 -22.83
CA HIS A 22 -0.88 5.11 -21.46
C HIS A 22 0.37 4.64 -20.69
N VAL A 23 1.32 3.98 -21.37
CA VAL A 23 2.52 3.40 -20.72
C VAL A 23 3.26 4.42 -19.84
N ARG A 24 3.58 5.59 -20.37
CA ARG A 24 4.32 6.61 -19.63
C ARG A 24 3.56 7.05 -18.37
N HIS A 25 2.26 7.30 -18.52
CA HIS A 25 1.41 7.71 -17.41
C HIS A 25 1.31 6.63 -16.34
N ASN A 26 1.08 5.38 -16.73
CA ASN A 26 0.96 4.25 -15.81
C ASN A 26 2.29 3.91 -15.13
N VAL A 27 3.40 3.95 -15.85
CA VAL A 27 4.74 3.75 -15.28
C VAL A 27 5.06 4.81 -14.24
N LEU A 28 4.72 6.09 -14.49
CA LEU A 28 4.93 7.17 -13.53
C LEU A 28 3.99 7.04 -12.31
N ALA A 29 2.72 6.72 -12.54
CA ALA A 29 1.74 6.57 -11.44
C ALA A 29 2.09 5.39 -10.51
N LEU A 30 2.36 4.21 -11.09
CA LEU A 30 2.75 3.02 -10.33
C LEU A 30 4.14 3.16 -9.70
N GLY A 31 5.08 3.81 -10.41
CA GLY A 31 6.42 4.07 -9.87
C GLY A 31 6.39 5.05 -8.70
N ALA A 32 5.57 6.09 -8.79
CA ALA A 32 5.35 7.03 -7.70
C ALA A 32 4.63 6.35 -6.51
N ASP A 33 3.60 5.52 -6.78
CA ASP A 33 2.94 4.73 -5.74
C ASP A 33 3.97 3.86 -5.00
N PHE A 34 4.73 3.04 -5.70
CA PHE A 34 5.69 2.13 -5.10
C PHE A 34 6.85 2.86 -4.40
N GLY A 35 7.41 3.90 -5.03
CA GLY A 35 8.49 4.69 -4.44
C GLY A 35 8.06 5.41 -3.16
N LEU A 36 6.91 6.09 -3.15
CA LEU A 36 6.35 6.76 -1.98
C LEU A 36 5.98 5.76 -0.87
N PHE A 37 5.50 4.57 -1.24
CA PHE A 37 5.25 3.49 -0.30
C PHE A 37 6.52 3.05 0.43
N LEU A 38 7.63 2.85 -0.31
CA LEU A 38 8.92 2.49 0.28
C LEU A 38 9.48 3.60 1.18
N ILE A 39 9.34 4.87 0.76
CA ILE A 39 9.72 6.03 1.58
C ILE A 39 8.87 6.06 2.86
N GLY A 40 7.57 5.84 2.77
CA GLY A 40 6.69 5.76 3.93
C GLY A 40 7.09 4.68 4.91
N LEU A 41 7.46 3.48 4.42
CA LEU A 41 7.97 2.40 5.26
C LEU A 41 9.27 2.74 5.98
N SER A 42 10.11 3.65 5.45
CA SER A 42 11.34 4.05 6.13
C SER A 42 11.10 4.82 7.42
N PHE A 43 10.05 5.66 7.47
CA PHE A 43 9.66 6.40 8.68
C PHE A 43 9.07 5.50 9.77
N SER A 44 8.58 4.32 9.43
CA SER A 44 8.07 3.29 10.33
C SER A 44 8.85 1.98 10.21
N SER A 45 10.17 2.08 10.07
CA SER A 45 11.06 0.94 9.86
C SER A 45 10.80 -0.20 10.83
N GLN A 46 10.60 -1.40 10.27
CA GLN A 46 10.38 -2.64 11.04
C GLN A 46 11.61 -3.10 11.83
N THR A 47 12.78 -2.62 11.46
CA THR A 47 14.04 -3.00 12.11
C THR A 47 14.54 -1.98 13.10
N THR A 48 14.02 -0.75 13.09
CA THR A 48 14.49 0.34 13.94
C THR A 48 13.37 1.04 14.69
N ILE A 49 12.43 1.67 13.99
CA ILE A 49 11.43 2.56 14.59
C ILE A 49 10.35 1.81 15.36
N LEU A 50 9.78 0.76 14.77
CA LEU A 50 8.75 -0.05 15.43
C LEU A 50 9.31 -0.80 16.64
N PRO A 51 10.50 -1.46 16.58
CA PRO A 51 11.14 -2.02 17.75
C PRO A 51 11.47 -0.99 18.85
N ALA A 52 11.98 0.19 18.47
CA ALA A 52 12.27 1.26 19.42
C ALA A 52 11.01 1.80 20.11
N PHE A 53 9.91 1.95 19.36
CA PHE A 53 8.63 2.34 19.93
C PHE A 53 8.07 1.26 20.87
N ALA A 54 8.14 -0.03 20.48
CA ALA A 54 7.74 -1.14 21.36
C ALA A 54 8.57 -1.17 22.65
N ALA A 55 9.88 -0.96 22.57
CA ALA A 55 10.74 -0.87 23.74
C ALA A 55 10.34 0.29 24.65
N HIS A 56 10.02 1.46 24.09
CA HIS A 56 9.52 2.61 24.84
C HIS A 56 8.19 2.32 25.55
N LEU A 57 7.33 1.47 24.97
CA LEU A 57 6.07 1.03 25.57
C LEU A 57 6.25 -0.09 26.61
N GLY A 58 7.48 -0.54 26.88
CA GLY A 58 7.76 -1.58 27.86
C GLY A 58 7.60 -3.00 27.34
N ALA A 59 7.67 -3.21 26.03
CA ALA A 59 7.60 -4.54 25.44
C ALA A 59 8.80 -5.40 25.86
N SER A 60 8.57 -6.71 26.05
CA SER A 60 9.64 -7.67 26.30
C SER A 60 10.54 -7.84 25.06
N ASN A 61 11.80 -8.25 25.27
CA ASN A 61 12.75 -8.52 24.19
C ASN A 61 12.21 -9.54 23.16
N LEU A 62 11.39 -10.47 23.61
CA LEU A 62 10.74 -11.44 22.72
C LEU A 62 9.77 -10.75 21.77
N ILE A 63 8.92 -9.83 22.24
CA ILE A 63 7.98 -9.07 21.43
C ILE A 63 8.74 -8.18 20.44
N ILE A 64 9.78 -7.47 20.92
CA ILE A 64 10.60 -6.62 20.08
C ILE A 64 11.25 -7.40 18.95
N GLY A 65 11.85 -8.55 19.24
CA GLY A 65 12.47 -9.43 18.25
C GLY A 65 11.47 -10.10 17.30
N ALA A 66 10.22 -10.28 17.75
CA ALA A 66 9.15 -10.85 16.91
C ALA A 66 8.60 -9.86 15.86
N ILE A 67 8.78 -8.55 16.01
CA ILE A 67 8.21 -7.54 15.09
C ILE A 67 8.61 -7.80 13.62
N PRO A 68 9.89 -7.94 13.25
CA PRO A 68 10.27 -8.22 11.87
C PRO A 68 9.73 -9.57 11.36
N ALA A 69 9.68 -10.57 12.22
CA ALA A 69 9.11 -11.88 11.86
C ALA A 69 7.60 -11.79 11.59
N LEU A 70 6.84 -11.10 12.45
CA LEU A 70 5.41 -10.86 12.27
C LEU A 70 5.13 -10.11 10.96
N MET A 71 5.94 -9.11 10.64
CA MET A 71 5.79 -8.38 9.38
C MET A 71 6.07 -9.27 8.18
N THR A 72 7.14 -10.06 8.21
CA THR A 72 7.48 -10.99 7.13
C THR A 72 6.39 -12.04 6.93
N LEU A 73 5.91 -12.66 7.99
CA LEU A 73 4.82 -13.63 7.94
C LEU A 73 3.51 -12.99 7.47
N GLY A 74 3.17 -11.80 7.99
CA GLY A 74 1.98 -11.05 7.61
C GLY A 74 1.93 -10.70 6.13
N TRP A 75 3.07 -10.41 5.50
CA TRP A 75 3.17 -10.19 4.06
C TRP A 75 3.08 -11.48 3.24
N ASN A 76 3.81 -12.51 3.61
CA ASN A 76 3.96 -13.70 2.78
C ASN A 76 2.80 -14.68 2.94
N LEU A 77 2.33 -14.92 4.17
CA LEU A 77 1.32 -15.94 4.43
C LEU A 77 -0.03 -15.62 3.76
N PRO A 78 -0.62 -14.41 3.91
CA PRO A 78 -1.85 -14.07 3.20
C PRO A 78 -1.70 -14.03 1.68
N SER A 79 -0.52 -13.68 1.17
CA SER A 79 -0.22 -13.64 -0.26
C SER A 79 -0.36 -15.02 -0.93
N LEU A 80 0.04 -16.10 -0.24
CA LEU A 80 -0.12 -17.46 -0.74
C LEU A 80 -1.59 -17.85 -0.96
N PHE A 81 -2.46 -17.47 -0.02
CA PHE A 81 -3.89 -17.76 -0.12
C PHE A 81 -4.62 -16.81 -1.08
N ALA A 82 -4.15 -15.57 -1.19
CA ALA A 82 -4.76 -14.58 -2.05
C ALA A 82 -4.49 -14.80 -3.55
N ALA A 83 -3.42 -15.50 -3.93
CA ALA A 83 -3.03 -15.69 -5.31
C ALA A 83 -4.16 -16.29 -6.15
N GLY A 84 -4.73 -17.43 -5.72
CA GLY A 84 -5.83 -18.09 -6.43
C GLY A 84 -7.10 -17.23 -6.52
N TYR A 85 -7.43 -16.48 -5.47
CA TYR A 85 -8.59 -15.57 -5.49
C TYR A 85 -8.37 -14.39 -6.42
N THR A 86 -7.19 -13.76 -6.36
CA THR A 86 -6.89 -12.57 -7.17
C THR A 86 -6.74 -12.88 -8.65
N GLU A 87 -6.35 -14.09 -9.04
CA GLU A 87 -6.32 -14.54 -10.44
C GLU A 87 -7.71 -14.52 -11.07
N SER A 88 -8.74 -14.92 -10.34
CA SER A 88 -10.13 -14.96 -10.83
C SER A 88 -10.77 -13.58 -11.00
N LEU A 89 -10.17 -12.50 -10.47
CA LEU A 89 -10.73 -11.16 -10.56
C LEU A 89 -10.56 -10.55 -11.95
N ALA A 90 -11.69 -10.22 -12.59
CA ALA A 90 -11.71 -9.55 -13.89
C ALA A 90 -11.11 -8.13 -13.85
N HIS A 91 -11.26 -7.44 -12.72
CA HIS A 91 -10.81 -6.05 -12.53
C HIS A 91 -10.08 -5.89 -11.21
N LYS A 92 -8.75 -5.87 -11.29
CA LYS A 92 -7.88 -5.85 -10.10
C LYS A 92 -7.67 -4.46 -9.52
N LEU A 93 -7.63 -3.40 -10.35
CA LEU A 93 -7.39 -2.04 -9.86
C LEU A 93 -8.47 -1.54 -8.90
N PRO A 94 -9.78 -1.67 -9.17
CA PRO A 94 -10.81 -1.28 -8.21
C PRO A 94 -10.74 -2.06 -6.88
N PHE A 95 -10.39 -3.35 -6.96
CA PHE A 95 -10.16 -4.19 -5.79
C PHE A 95 -8.99 -3.65 -4.97
N VAL A 96 -7.83 -3.44 -5.60
CA VAL A 96 -6.64 -2.91 -4.92
C VAL A 96 -6.94 -1.53 -4.32
N LEU A 97 -7.55 -0.60 -5.05
CA LEU A 97 -7.90 0.73 -4.55
C LEU A 97 -8.85 0.69 -3.34
N ARG A 98 -9.79 -0.24 -3.31
CA ARG A 98 -10.74 -0.37 -2.20
C ARG A 98 -10.09 -0.90 -0.93
N TYR A 99 -9.25 -1.92 -1.06
CA TYR A 99 -8.71 -2.65 0.09
C TYR A 99 -7.34 -2.16 0.57
N THR A 100 -6.60 -1.43 -0.26
CA THR A 100 -5.29 -0.87 0.11
C THR A 100 -5.40 0.20 1.21
N ILE A 101 -6.61 0.70 1.51
CA ILE A 101 -6.87 1.57 2.66
C ILE A 101 -6.50 0.86 3.97
N TRP A 102 -6.80 -0.45 4.09
CA TRP A 102 -6.47 -1.25 5.27
C TRP A 102 -4.97 -1.47 5.49
N GLU A 103 -4.17 -1.28 4.45
CA GLU A 103 -2.71 -1.27 4.52
C GLU A 103 -2.15 0.10 4.93
N ARG A 104 -2.84 1.20 4.60
CA ARG A 104 -2.36 2.58 4.77
C ARG A 104 -2.89 3.27 6.04
N VAL A 105 -4.15 3.06 6.38
CA VAL A 105 -4.79 3.65 7.57
C VAL A 105 -4.09 3.28 8.88
N PRO A 106 -3.53 2.08 9.06
CA PRO A 106 -2.80 1.73 10.26
C PRO A 106 -1.69 2.70 10.65
N PHE A 107 -0.99 3.32 9.69
CA PHE A 107 0.05 4.31 9.99
C PHE A 107 -0.52 5.58 10.63
N LEU A 108 -1.71 6.02 10.20
CA LEU A 108 -2.40 7.14 10.82
C LEU A 108 -2.88 6.80 12.23
N VAL A 109 -3.38 5.58 12.42
CA VAL A 109 -3.78 5.07 13.73
C VAL A 109 -2.57 4.98 14.66
N LEU A 110 -1.41 4.49 14.17
CA LEU A 110 -0.16 4.46 14.95
C LEU A 110 0.31 5.85 15.36
N ALA A 111 0.16 6.84 14.48
CA ALA A 111 0.46 8.23 14.85
C ALA A 111 -0.47 8.70 15.99
N ALA A 112 -1.78 8.47 15.88
CA ALA A 112 -2.73 8.81 16.93
C ALA A 112 -2.45 8.06 18.25
N VAL A 113 -2.11 6.78 18.17
CA VAL A 113 -1.71 5.96 19.34
C VAL A 113 -0.47 6.56 20.02
N ALA A 114 0.54 6.94 19.25
CA ALA A 114 1.76 7.53 19.80
C ALA A 114 1.50 8.91 20.45
N PHE A 115 0.61 9.74 19.90
CA PHE A 115 0.30 11.05 20.44
C PHE A 115 -0.60 11.01 21.68
N PHE A 116 -1.61 10.12 21.70
CA PHE A 116 -2.71 10.18 22.65
C PHE A 116 -2.78 9.00 23.62
N VAL A 117 -2.27 7.82 23.24
CA VAL A 117 -2.44 6.58 24.04
C VAL A 117 -1.13 6.13 24.69
N ALA A 118 -0.01 6.31 24.01
CA ALA A 118 1.28 5.79 24.47
C ALA A 118 1.75 6.35 25.82
N GLY A 119 1.40 7.62 26.13
CA GLY A 119 1.72 8.22 27.43
C GLY A 119 0.84 7.68 28.58
N PRO A 120 -0.50 7.78 28.48
CA PRO A 120 -1.38 7.39 29.58
C PRO A 120 -1.51 5.87 29.77
N ILE A 121 -1.51 5.08 28.67
CA ILE A 121 -1.78 3.62 28.75
C ILE A 121 -0.83 2.87 27.80
N PRO A 122 0.46 2.70 28.15
CA PRO A 122 1.45 2.10 27.28
C PRO A 122 1.13 0.66 26.87
N GLY A 123 0.53 -0.15 27.75
CA GLY A 123 0.13 -1.50 27.43
C GLY A 123 -0.95 -1.57 26.33
N LEU A 124 -1.94 -0.66 26.35
CA LEU A 124 -2.93 -0.56 25.28
C LEU A 124 -2.29 -0.08 23.98
N ALA A 125 -1.36 0.88 24.04
CA ALA A 125 -0.64 1.36 22.89
C ALA A 125 0.17 0.24 22.21
N LEU A 126 0.81 -0.62 23.00
CA LEU A 126 1.53 -1.79 22.50
C LEU A 126 0.58 -2.79 21.81
N ALA A 127 -0.55 -3.11 22.42
CA ALA A 127 -1.55 -4.00 21.83
C ALA A 127 -2.10 -3.45 20.51
N LEU A 128 -2.44 -2.15 20.49
CA LEU A 128 -2.89 -1.47 19.26
C LEU A 128 -1.80 -1.46 18.18
N MET A 129 -0.54 -1.21 18.55
CA MET A 129 0.57 -1.26 17.62
C MET A 129 0.70 -2.64 16.96
N LEU A 130 0.71 -3.72 17.74
CA LEU A 130 0.81 -5.09 17.22
C LEU A 130 -0.40 -5.44 16.33
N THR A 131 -1.60 -5.04 16.73
CA THR A 131 -2.83 -5.23 15.94
C THR A 131 -2.75 -4.49 14.60
N MET A 132 -2.30 -3.23 14.60
CA MET A 132 -2.14 -2.44 13.38
C MET A 132 -1.04 -3.01 12.48
N LEU A 133 0.04 -3.56 13.04
CA LEU A 133 1.06 -4.27 12.28
C LEU A 133 0.49 -5.48 11.54
N LEU A 134 -0.26 -6.33 12.23
CA LEU A 134 -0.89 -7.50 11.63
C LEU A 134 -1.91 -7.11 10.55
N LEU A 135 -2.70 -6.06 10.81
CA LEU A 135 -3.68 -5.57 9.85
C LEU A 135 -3.02 -5.05 8.57
N MET A 136 -1.99 -4.19 8.70
CA MET A 136 -1.34 -3.60 7.52
C MET A 136 -0.57 -4.65 6.70
N THR A 137 0.15 -5.56 7.37
CA THR A 137 0.93 -6.59 6.66
C THR A 137 0.03 -7.64 6.05
N GLY A 138 -1.03 -8.05 6.77
CA GLY A 138 -2.03 -8.96 6.24
C GLY A 138 -2.77 -8.40 5.03
N ALA A 139 -3.21 -7.14 5.10
CA ALA A 139 -3.82 -6.45 3.96
C ALA A 139 -2.86 -6.32 2.78
N GLY A 140 -1.60 -5.92 3.03
CA GLY A 140 -0.57 -5.82 2.00
C GLY A 140 -0.28 -7.16 1.34
N GLY A 141 -0.15 -8.23 2.12
CA GLY A 141 0.04 -9.58 1.61
C GLY A 141 -1.13 -10.06 0.73
N LEU A 142 -2.37 -9.77 1.12
CA LEU A 142 -3.56 -10.08 0.31
C LEU A 142 -3.60 -9.30 -1.02
N LEU A 143 -3.10 -8.08 -1.04
CA LEU A 143 -3.13 -7.20 -2.21
C LEU A 143 -1.96 -7.40 -3.16
N MET A 144 -0.84 -7.93 -2.68
CA MET A 144 0.42 -8.04 -3.43
C MET A 144 0.26 -8.77 -4.77
N PRO A 145 -0.41 -9.95 -4.88
CA PRO A 145 -0.58 -10.62 -6.18
C PRO A 145 -1.39 -9.78 -7.17
N ALA A 146 -2.46 -9.11 -6.71
CA ALA A 146 -3.28 -8.26 -7.55
C ALA A 146 -2.52 -7.02 -8.03
N TRP A 147 -1.71 -6.40 -7.18
CA TRP A 147 -0.87 -5.26 -7.53
C TRP A 147 0.22 -5.65 -8.55
N MET A 148 0.88 -6.80 -8.35
CA MET A 148 1.86 -7.32 -9.29
C MET A 148 1.26 -7.58 -10.67
N ASP A 149 0.03 -8.08 -10.75
CA ASP A 149 -0.66 -8.28 -12.03
C ASP A 149 -1.03 -6.95 -12.71
N ILE A 150 -1.41 -5.91 -11.93
CA ILE A 150 -1.62 -4.56 -12.46
C ILE A 150 -0.32 -4.04 -13.10
N VAL A 151 0.82 -4.17 -12.43
CA VAL A 151 2.13 -3.79 -12.97
C VAL A 151 2.45 -4.59 -14.23
N ALA A 152 2.20 -5.91 -14.20
CA ALA A 152 2.45 -6.78 -15.34
C ALA A 152 1.63 -6.42 -16.58
N ARG A 153 0.41 -5.90 -16.42
CA ARG A 153 -0.46 -5.46 -17.51
C ARG A 153 -0.19 -4.02 -17.96
N ALA A 154 0.23 -3.15 -17.04
CA ALA A 154 0.44 -1.73 -17.29
C ALA A 154 1.85 -1.42 -17.84
N VAL A 155 2.85 -2.24 -17.49
CA VAL A 155 4.26 -2.03 -17.85
C VAL A 155 4.70 -3.10 -18.85
N PRO A 156 5.15 -2.71 -20.07
CA PRO A 156 5.68 -3.64 -21.07
C PRO A 156 6.83 -4.48 -20.51
N LEU A 157 6.95 -5.74 -20.98
CA LEU A 157 7.92 -6.70 -20.46
C LEU A 157 9.36 -6.16 -20.46
N GLY A 158 9.79 -5.53 -21.54
CA GLY A 158 11.15 -4.95 -21.67
C GLY A 158 11.41 -3.75 -20.76
N LEU A 159 10.37 -3.15 -20.14
CA LEU A 159 10.52 -2.01 -19.22
C LEU A 159 10.35 -2.37 -17.75
N ARG A 160 9.87 -3.59 -17.43
CA ARG A 160 9.60 -4.00 -16.04
C ARG A 160 10.85 -3.95 -15.16
N GLY A 161 11.98 -4.45 -15.67
CA GLY A 161 13.25 -4.40 -14.93
C GLY A 161 13.66 -2.96 -14.59
N ARG A 162 13.59 -2.05 -15.58
CA ARG A 162 13.89 -0.62 -15.36
C ARG A 162 12.88 0.03 -14.41
N PHE A 163 11.60 -0.31 -14.52
CA PHE A 163 10.56 0.18 -13.62
C PHE A 163 10.86 -0.16 -12.16
N PHE A 164 11.13 -1.44 -11.86
CA PHE A 164 11.45 -1.86 -10.50
C PHE A 164 12.80 -1.31 -10.04
N ALA A 165 13.82 -1.26 -10.89
CA ALA A 165 15.13 -0.71 -10.55
C ALA A 165 15.02 0.78 -10.15
N VAL A 166 14.37 1.59 -10.99
CA VAL A 166 14.20 3.03 -10.71
C VAL A 166 13.32 3.26 -9.49
N SER A 167 12.20 2.54 -9.36
CA SER A 167 11.31 2.68 -8.21
C SER A 167 11.98 2.26 -6.90
N ASN A 168 12.75 1.18 -6.89
CA ASN A 168 13.54 0.77 -5.71
C ASN A 168 14.67 1.77 -5.41
N LEU A 169 15.35 2.29 -6.43
CA LEU A 169 16.40 3.31 -6.23
C LEU A 169 15.82 4.58 -5.60
N LEU A 170 14.69 5.06 -6.11
CA LEU A 170 13.99 6.22 -5.54
C LEU A 170 13.47 5.93 -4.14
N GLY A 171 12.90 4.74 -3.91
CA GLY A 171 12.42 4.31 -2.61
C GLY A 171 13.56 4.19 -1.58
N SER A 172 14.66 3.55 -1.95
CA SER A 172 15.83 3.38 -1.06
C SER A 172 16.54 4.70 -0.81
N GLY A 173 16.74 5.52 -1.86
CA GLY A 173 17.35 6.85 -1.71
C GLY A 173 16.48 7.79 -0.87
N GLY A 174 15.17 7.82 -1.13
CA GLY A 174 14.23 8.56 -0.30
C GLY A 174 14.12 8.00 1.11
N GLY A 175 14.24 6.68 1.27
CA GLY A 175 14.30 5.99 2.55
C GLY A 175 15.54 6.37 3.38
N LEU A 176 16.69 6.53 2.74
CA LEU A 176 17.90 7.04 3.40
C LEU A 176 17.67 8.45 3.95
N LEU A 177 17.14 9.36 3.13
CA LEU A 177 16.79 10.71 3.58
C LEU A 177 15.72 10.67 4.67
N GLY A 178 14.73 9.81 4.55
CA GLY A 178 13.71 9.56 5.56
C GLY A 178 14.30 9.09 6.89
N SER A 179 15.29 8.23 6.87
CA SER A 179 15.99 7.75 8.08
C SER A 179 16.77 8.88 8.77
N VAL A 180 17.43 9.74 8.01
CA VAL A 180 18.11 10.94 8.55
C VAL A 180 17.09 11.89 9.21
N LEU A 181 15.97 12.14 8.52
CA LEU A 181 14.90 12.99 9.07
C LEU A 181 14.29 12.37 10.34
N THR A 182 14.07 11.06 10.34
CA THR A 182 13.58 10.31 11.52
C THR A 182 14.54 10.45 12.70
N ALA A 183 15.84 10.26 12.48
CA ALA A 183 16.87 10.43 13.52
C ALA A 183 16.86 11.86 14.08
N TRP A 184 16.75 12.86 13.21
CA TRP A 184 16.65 14.26 13.60
C TRP A 184 15.38 14.55 14.43
N VAL A 185 14.23 14.03 14.03
CA VAL A 185 12.96 14.17 14.78
C VAL A 185 13.07 13.56 16.15
N LEU A 186 13.57 12.31 16.25
CA LEU A 186 13.70 11.60 17.53
C LEU A 186 14.75 12.25 18.45
N ALA A 187 15.79 12.90 17.91
CA ALA A 187 16.76 13.65 18.70
C ALA A 187 16.20 14.97 19.26
N ARG A 188 15.20 15.56 18.59
CA ARG A 188 14.63 16.87 18.97
C ARG A 188 13.34 16.77 19.77
N MET A 189 12.58 15.70 19.60
CA MET A 189 11.26 15.53 20.20
C MET A 189 11.28 14.39 21.24
N PRO A 190 10.75 14.64 22.45
CA PRO A 190 10.67 13.58 23.46
C PRO A 190 9.72 12.47 23.03
N ALA A 191 10.04 11.23 23.42
CA ALA A 191 9.11 10.11 23.28
C ALA A 191 7.89 10.32 24.21
N PRO A 192 6.67 9.89 23.80
CA PRO A 192 6.34 9.16 22.56
C PRO A 192 6.05 10.08 21.36
N ARG A 193 6.04 11.42 21.51
CA ARG A 193 5.65 12.36 20.44
C ARG A 193 6.54 12.28 19.22
N GLY A 194 7.85 12.07 19.39
CA GLY A 194 8.77 11.89 18.27
C GLY A 194 8.37 10.71 17.37
N PHE A 195 7.98 9.58 17.97
CA PHE A 195 7.45 8.42 17.20
C PHE A 195 6.14 8.77 16.50
N GLY A 196 5.24 9.54 17.14
CA GLY A 196 4.01 10.02 16.52
C GLY A 196 4.26 10.83 15.24
N VAL A 197 5.26 11.70 15.23
CA VAL A 197 5.65 12.45 14.03
C VAL A 197 6.19 11.52 12.95
N CYS A 198 7.00 10.53 13.29
CA CYS A 198 7.50 9.54 12.33
C CYS A 198 6.35 8.75 11.66
N PHE A 199 5.38 8.28 12.45
CA PHE A 199 4.20 7.58 11.92
C PHE A 199 3.30 8.51 11.10
N LEU A 200 3.20 9.79 11.45
CA LEU A 200 2.47 10.77 10.66
C LEU A 200 3.13 11.02 9.30
N LEU A 201 4.45 11.13 9.25
CA LEU A 201 5.21 11.24 8.00
C LEU A 201 5.02 9.98 7.13
N SER A 202 5.05 8.80 7.75
CA SER A 202 4.71 7.55 7.08
C SER A 202 3.30 7.60 6.49
N ALA A 203 2.29 8.00 7.28
CA ALA A 203 0.90 8.11 6.83
C ALA A 203 0.73 9.11 5.68
N LEU A 204 1.46 10.24 5.69
CA LEU A 204 1.46 11.22 4.60
C LEU A 204 2.02 10.62 3.31
N CYS A 205 3.16 9.92 3.37
CA CYS A 205 3.74 9.23 2.21
C CYS A 205 2.77 8.14 1.68
N MET A 206 2.13 7.39 2.58
CA MET A 206 1.13 6.39 2.22
C MET A 206 -0.12 7.01 1.56
N GLY A 207 -0.56 8.17 2.03
CA GLY A 207 -1.64 8.95 1.41
C GLY A 207 -1.28 9.44 0.01
N LEU A 208 -0.07 9.98 -0.17
CA LEU A 208 0.43 10.40 -1.48
C LEU A 208 0.59 9.22 -2.44
N SER A 209 1.10 8.07 -1.96
CA SER A 209 1.17 6.81 -2.69
C SER A 209 -0.23 6.39 -3.17
N TYR A 210 -1.24 6.45 -2.31
CA TYR A 210 -2.62 6.14 -2.69
C TYR A 210 -3.15 7.07 -3.79
N VAL A 211 -2.88 8.38 -3.70
CA VAL A 211 -3.27 9.34 -4.74
C VAL A 211 -2.58 9.04 -6.07
N ALA A 212 -1.29 8.64 -6.03
CA ALA A 212 -0.57 8.22 -7.23
C ALA A 212 -1.20 6.97 -7.86
N LEU A 213 -1.55 5.96 -7.05
CA LEU A 213 -2.22 4.74 -7.51
C LEU A 213 -3.60 5.04 -8.13
N MET A 214 -4.38 5.96 -7.57
CA MET A 214 -5.67 6.38 -8.14
C MET A 214 -5.54 6.99 -9.54
N ARG A 215 -4.40 7.57 -9.87
CA ARG A 215 -4.13 8.13 -11.20
C ARG A 215 -3.77 7.08 -12.23
N CYS A 216 -3.54 5.82 -11.85
CA CYS A 216 -3.27 4.75 -12.80
C CYS A 216 -4.46 4.56 -13.75
N ALA A 217 -4.20 4.70 -15.06
CA ALA A 217 -5.24 4.54 -16.06
C ALA A 217 -5.54 3.04 -16.26
N SER A 218 -6.73 2.61 -15.87
CA SER A 218 -7.26 1.30 -16.18
C SER A 218 -8.52 1.42 -17.02
N ARG A 219 -8.69 0.54 -18.02
CA ARG A 219 -10.00 0.36 -18.65
C ARG A 219 -10.87 -0.48 -17.72
N GLY A 220 -11.83 0.17 -17.04
CA GLY A 220 -13.04 -0.55 -16.61
C GLY A 220 -13.92 -0.82 -17.84
N PRO A 221 -14.69 -1.93 -17.88
CA PRO A 221 -15.59 -2.20 -18.99
C PRO A 221 -16.53 -1.00 -19.21
N ARG A 222 -16.83 -0.68 -20.48
CA ARG A 222 -17.72 0.44 -20.85
C ARG A 222 -19.11 0.33 -20.20
N TRP A 223 -19.59 -0.88 -19.93
CA TRP A 223 -20.88 -1.13 -19.26
C TRP A 223 -20.91 -0.63 -17.80
N TRP A 224 -19.77 -0.63 -17.05
CA TRP A 224 -19.71 -0.12 -15.69
C TRP A 224 -19.87 1.41 -15.64
N ARG A 225 -19.36 2.14 -16.66
CA ARG A 225 -19.59 3.58 -16.80
C ARG A 225 -21.05 3.90 -17.14
N ARG A 226 -21.74 3.03 -17.86
CA ARG A 226 -23.17 3.19 -18.16
C ARG A 226 -24.05 2.98 -16.92
N ARG A 227 -23.75 1.98 -16.08
CA ARG A 227 -24.53 1.73 -14.85
C ARG A 227 -24.49 2.90 -13.88
N ARG A 228 -23.35 3.59 -13.70
CA ARG A 228 -23.32 4.79 -12.85
C ARG A 228 -24.11 5.99 -13.38
N ARG A 229 -24.43 6.01 -14.68
CA ARG A 229 -25.27 7.06 -15.30
C ARG A 229 -26.75 6.73 -15.35
N SER A 230 -27.12 5.46 -15.17
CA SER A 230 -28.51 4.99 -15.33
C SER A 230 -29.17 4.49 -14.04
N GLU A 231 -28.48 4.49 -12.90
CA GLU A 231 -29.14 4.28 -11.62
C GLU A 231 -29.51 5.66 -11.04
N PRO A 232 -30.79 6.04 -11.10
CA PRO A 232 -31.26 7.16 -10.28
C PRO A 232 -31.10 6.74 -8.82
N ILE A 233 -30.49 7.61 -8.03
CA ILE A 233 -30.52 7.56 -6.57
C ILE A 233 -31.99 7.77 -6.20
N CYS A 234 -32.76 6.70 -6.17
CA CYS A 234 -34.10 6.67 -5.58
C CYS A 234 -34.50 5.23 -5.31
N ALA A 235 -34.73 5.01 -4.14
CA ALA A 235 -35.88 4.48 -3.42
C ALA A 235 -35.53 3.40 -2.40
N ALA A 236 -35.87 3.84 -1.22
CA ALA A 236 -36.31 3.15 0.00
C ALA A 236 -35.31 2.33 0.78
#